data_9a00a5a7b574b85b79ec57a205789cb4
#
_entry.id   9a00a5a7b574b85b79ec57a205789cb4
#
_cell.length_a   1.000
_cell.length_b   1.000
_cell.length_c   1.000
_cell.angle_alpha   90.00
_cell.angle_beta   90.00
_cell.angle_gamma   90.00
#
_symmetry.space_group_name_H-M   'P 1'
#
loop_
_entity.id
_entity.type
_entity.pdbx_description
1 polymer ?
#
loop_
_entity_poly.entity_id
_entity_poly.type
_entity_poly.pdbx_seq_one_letter_code
_entity_poly.pdbx_strand_id
1 'polypeptide(L)'
;QDISRLVIGKDPMRTDELWERMFKVSFWGQGGGPVVFAAISAIDIALMDIKGKVLNVPVYELLGGKVNDSIRCYASQLQFGWNEDVGPRGTAKEYADICKYAMEDGYDAVKLDFTLYDRDKKDIPNRDCEGFVSTDFYNMVEERIVAIREACGNVDIIMENHGRTDVTSGIKLGELCDKYNFYALEEPCTPLRPE
;
A
#
# COMPACT_ATOMS: atom_id res chain seq x y z
N GLN A 1 12.03 -15.82 16.88
CA GLN A 1 11.49 -16.87 17.73
C GLN A 1 10.56 -17.74 16.92
N ASP A 2 10.77 -19.04 16.92
CA ASP A 2 9.96 -19.99 16.16
C ASP A 2 8.65 -20.29 16.91
N ILE A 3 7.53 -19.72 16.44
CA ILE A 3 6.19 -19.96 16.99
C ILE A 3 5.51 -21.19 16.36
N SER A 4 6.08 -21.79 15.31
CA SER A 4 5.52 -22.98 14.66
C SER A 4 5.35 -24.16 15.63
N ARG A 5 6.27 -24.35 16.57
CA ARG A 5 6.20 -25.37 17.64
C ARG A 5 4.96 -25.27 18.52
N LEU A 6 4.30 -24.12 18.55
CA LEU A 6 3.08 -23.92 19.34
C LEU A 6 1.84 -24.48 18.64
N VAL A 7 1.90 -24.70 17.32
CA VAL A 7 0.79 -25.12 16.48
C VAL A 7 1.01 -26.49 15.84
N ILE A 8 2.26 -26.92 15.62
CA ILE A 8 2.56 -28.23 15.02
C ILE A 8 1.96 -29.34 15.87
N GLY A 9 1.24 -30.29 15.21
CA GLY A 9 0.59 -31.42 15.84
C GLY A 9 -0.69 -31.07 16.61
N LYS A 10 -1.22 -29.87 16.46
CA LYS A 10 -2.50 -29.43 17.01
C LYS A 10 -3.61 -29.53 15.96
N ASP A 11 -4.86 -29.58 16.42
CA ASP A 11 -6.02 -29.56 15.55
C ASP A 11 -6.19 -28.20 14.88
N PRO A 12 -6.03 -28.08 13.55
CA PRO A 12 -6.13 -26.81 12.83
C PRO A 12 -7.55 -26.22 12.83
N MET A 13 -8.58 -27.00 13.19
CA MET A 13 -9.95 -26.50 13.26
C MET A 13 -10.19 -25.61 14.49
N ARG A 14 -9.29 -25.64 15.47
CA ARG A 14 -9.39 -24.86 16.71
C ARG A 14 -8.64 -23.54 16.58
N THR A 15 -9.02 -22.72 15.60
CA THR A 15 -8.32 -21.49 15.20
C THR A 15 -8.11 -20.52 16.37
N ASP A 16 -9.15 -20.23 17.15
CA ASP A 16 -9.08 -19.29 18.27
C ASP A 16 -8.17 -19.79 19.40
N GLU A 17 -8.21 -21.08 19.71
CA GLU A 17 -7.30 -21.68 20.70
C GLU A 17 -5.85 -21.55 20.23
N LEU A 18 -5.58 -21.79 18.95
CA LEU A 18 -4.23 -21.70 18.39
C LEU A 18 -3.75 -20.25 18.36
N TRP A 19 -4.62 -19.30 18.03
CA TRP A 19 -4.31 -17.89 18.11
C TRP A 19 -3.95 -17.46 19.54
N GLU A 20 -4.81 -17.79 20.52
CA GLU A 20 -4.54 -17.51 21.92
C GLU A 20 -3.25 -18.17 22.42
N ARG A 21 -2.98 -19.39 21.97
CA ARG A 21 -1.76 -20.10 22.31
C ARG A 21 -0.51 -19.39 21.78
N MET A 22 -0.52 -18.96 20.52
CA MET A 22 0.58 -18.20 19.94
C MET A 22 0.81 -16.87 20.67
N PHE A 23 -0.26 -16.19 21.03
CA PHE A 23 -0.20 -14.92 21.73
C PHE A 23 0.20 -15.05 23.20
N LYS A 24 -0.45 -15.93 23.96
CA LYS A 24 -0.29 -16.03 25.43
C LYS A 24 0.90 -16.88 25.87
N VAL A 25 1.22 -17.95 25.15
CA VAL A 25 2.31 -18.87 25.53
C VAL A 25 3.68 -18.33 25.10
N SER A 26 3.72 -17.52 24.06
CA SER A 26 4.93 -16.78 23.73
C SER A 26 5.07 -15.57 24.68
N PHE A 27 6.06 -15.63 25.58
CA PHE A 27 6.34 -14.53 26.50
C PHE A 27 6.44 -13.17 25.78
N TRP A 28 7.08 -13.18 24.62
CA TRP A 28 7.26 -11.96 23.79
C TRP A 28 6.01 -11.61 22.96
N GLY A 29 5.07 -12.55 22.77
CA GLY A 29 3.84 -12.28 22.04
C GLY A 29 2.95 -11.25 22.72
N GLN A 30 2.90 -11.26 24.04
CA GLN A 30 2.09 -10.30 24.81
C GLN A 30 2.63 -8.86 24.73
N GLY A 31 3.94 -8.70 24.53
CA GLY A 31 4.56 -7.42 24.26
C GLY A 31 4.29 -6.91 22.83
N GLY A 32 3.83 -7.79 21.96
CA GLY A 32 3.42 -7.49 20.61
C GLY A 32 4.57 -7.11 19.68
N GLY A 33 4.28 -6.10 18.88
CA GLY A 33 5.15 -5.61 17.83
C GLY A 33 4.88 -6.26 16.49
N PRO A 34 5.21 -5.57 15.40
CA PRO A 34 4.80 -5.95 14.05
C PRO A 34 5.34 -7.32 13.62
N VAL A 35 6.56 -7.67 14.03
CA VAL A 35 7.19 -8.96 13.65
C VAL A 35 6.45 -10.15 14.24
N VAL A 36 6.10 -10.09 15.54
CA VAL A 36 5.40 -11.19 16.21
C VAL A 36 3.98 -11.32 15.69
N PHE A 37 3.25 -10.21 15.56
CA PHE A 37 1.89 -10.23 15.05
C PHE A 37 1.82 -10.63 13.58
N ALA A 38 2.78 -10.23 12.74
CA ALA A 38 2.85 -10.70 11.35
C ALA A 38 3.00 -12.23 11.28
N ALA A 39 3.83 -12.81 12.14
CA ALA A 39 4.00 -14.27 12.20
C ALA A 39 2.72 -14.99 12.71
N ILE A 40 2.04 -14.45 13.73
CA ILE A 40 0.76 -14.97 14.21
C ILE A 40 -0.30 -14.88 13.12
N SER A 41 -0.43 -13.72 12.47
CA SER A 41 -1.41 -13.50 11.40
C SER A 41 -1.20 -14.42 10.21
N ALA A 42 0.05 -14.66 9.80
CA ALA A 42 0.35 -15.58 8.70
C ALA A 42 -0.14 -17.03 9.01
N ILE A 43 0.06 -17.48 10.24
CA ILE A 43 -0.42 -18.81 10.68
C ILE A 43 -1.95 -18.81 10.79
N ASP A 44 -2.55 -17.77 11.34
CA ASP A 44 -4.00 -17.66 11.49
C ASP A 44 -4.72 -17.67 10.14
N ILE A 45 -4.21 -16.91 9.16
CA ILE A 45 -4.73 -16.93 7.78
C ILE A 45 -4.65 -18.34 7.19
N ALA A 46 -3.54 -19.06 7.40
CA ALA A 46 -3.40 -20.43 6.91
C ALA A 46 -4.38 -21.39 7.60
N LEU A 47 -4.63 -21.23 8.90
CA LEU A 47 -5.60 -22.02 9.65
C LEU A 47 -7.04 -21.76 9.17
N MET A 48 -7.39 -20.50 8.90
CA MET A 48 -8.69 -20.13 8.32
C MET A 48 -8.88 -20.71 6.92
N ASP A 49 -7.83 -20.73 6.10
CA ASP A 49 -7.87 -21.37 4.77
C ASP A 49 -8.07 -22.89 4.87
N ILE A 50 -7.37 -23.57 5.78
CA ILE A 50 -7.56 -25.00 6.06
C ILE A 50 -9.01 -25.26 6.49
N LYS A 51 -9.52 -24.46 7.43
CA LYS A 51 -10.88 -24.59 7.96
C LYS A 51 -11.93 -24.41 6.88
N GLY A 52 -11.77 -23.39 6.03
CA GLY A 52 -12.64 -23.14 4.88
C GLY A 52 -12.64 -24.34 3.91
N LYS A 53 -11.46 -24.88 3.58
CA LYS A 53 -11.31 -26.06 2.71
C LYS A 53 -11.96 -27.30 3.29
N VAL A 54 -11.76 -27.57 4.58
CA VAL A 54 -12.38 -28.72 5.26
C VAL A 54 -13.91 -28.62 5.28
N LEU A 55 -14.45 -27.42 5.49
CA LEU A 55 -15.89 -27.17 5.52
C LEU A 55 -16.49 -26.95 4.12
N ASN A 56 -15.64 -26.88 3.08
CA ASN A 56 -16.00 -26.59 1.70
C ASN A 56 -16.74 -25.26 1.55
N VAL A 57 -16.28 -24.24 2.27
CA VAL A 57 -16.79 -22.85 2.18
C VAL A 57 -15.62 -21.87 2.01
N PRO A 58 -15.81 -20.74 1.34
CA PRO A 58 -14.81 -19.69 1.30
C PRO A 58 -14.64 -19.03 2.68
N VAL A 59 -13.45 -18.48 2.95
CA VAL A 59 -13.11 -17.91 4.25
C VAL A 59 -14.08 -16.80 4.66
N TYR A 60 -14.61 -16.01 3.74
CA TYR A 60 -15.56 -14.94 4.07
C TYR A 60 -16.84 -15.48 4.73
N GLU A 61 -17.27 -16.72 4.42
CA GLU A 61 -18.40 -17.34 5.10
C GLU A 61 -18.10 -17.64 6.58
N LEU A 62 -16.84 -17.97 6.89
CA LEU A 62 -16.39 -18.16 8.29
C LEU A 62 -16.33 -16.84 9.06
N LEU A 63 -16.24 -15.70 8.35
CA LEU A 63 -16.14 -14.35 8.91
C LEU A 63 -17.49 -13.61 8.97
N GLY A 64 -18.60 -14.31 8.71
CA GLY A 64 -19.94 -13.71 8.82
C GLY A 64 -20.67 -13.55 7.50
N GLY A 65 -20.11 -14.04 6.40
CA GLY A 65 -20.74 -14.04 5.10
C GLY A 65 -20.39 -12.85 4.21
N LYS A 66 -20.90 -12.88 2.99
CA LYS A 66 -20.62 -11.90 1.95
C LYS A 66 -21.45 -10.64 2.15
N VAL A 67 -20.78 -9.49 2.24
CA VAL A 67 -21.43 -8.17 2.38
C VAL A 67 -21.59 -7.48 1.00
N ASN A 68 -20.55 -7.54 0.16
CA ASN A 68 -20.53 -6.95 -1.17
C ASN A 68 -20.24 -8.02 -2.22
N ASP A 69 -20.92 -7.92 -3.36
CA ASP A 69 -20.69 -8.83 -4.50
C ASP A 69 -19.44 -8.44 -5.29
N SER A 70 -19.12 -7.14 -5.31
CA SER A 70 -17.95 -6.59 -5.97
C SER A 70 -17.33 -5.49 -5.14
N ILE A 71 -16.01 -5.32 -5.25
CA ILE A 71 -15.24 -4.27 -4.58
C ILE A 71 -14.47 -3.52 -5.67
N ARG A 72 -14.58 -2.17 -5.66
CA ARG A 72 -13.75 -1.33 -6.52
C ARG A 72 -12.29 -1.47 -6.11
N CYS A 73 -11.41 -1.63 -7.09
CA CYS A 73 -9.97 -1.73 -6.89
C CYS A 73 -9.25 -0.59 -7.59
N TYR A 74 -8.06 -0.27 -7.14
CA TYR A 74 -7.13 0.63 -7.82
C TYR A 74 -5.86 -0.11 -8.21
N ALA A 75 -5.25 0.30 -9.33
CA ALA A 75 -3.92 -0.17 -9.72
C ALA A 75 -2.87 0.54 -8.87
N SER A 76 -2.08 -0.24 -8.12
CA SER A 76 -1.15 0.28 -7.12
C SER A 76 0.31 0.17 -7.55
N GLN A 77 1.16 1.05 -7.01
CA GLN A 77 2.62 1.00 -7.16
C GLN A 77 3.11 1.16 -8.61
N LEU A 78 2.37 1.92 -9.42
CA LEU A 78 2.66 2.08 -10.84
C LEU A 78 4.02 2.75 -11.14
N GLN A 79 4.64 3.42 -10.16
CA GLN A 79 6.01 3.95 -10.29
C GLN A 79 7.06 2.84 -10.48
N PHE A 80 6.73 1.58 -10.19
CA PHE A 80 7.57 0.41 -10.45
C PHE A 80 7.22 -0.33 -11.75
N GLY A 81 6.16 0.09 -12.43
CA GLY A 81 5.65 -0.54 -13.64
C GLY A 81 4.30 -1.23 -13.45
N TRP A 82 3.85 -1.93 -14.49
CA TRP A 82 2.61 -2.66 -14.51
C TRP A 82 2.72 -3.90 -15.39
N ASN A 83 2.21 -5.05 -14.92
CA ASN A 83 2.29 -6.33 -15.62
C ASN A 83 3.75 -6.68 -16.05
N GLU A 84 3.99 -6.83 -17.36
CA GLU A 84 5.32 -7.16 -17.90
C GLU A 84 6.23 -5.94 -18.08
N ASP A 85 5.67 -4.71 -18.04
CA ASP A 85 6.42 -3.47 -18.15
C ASP A 85 6.94 -3.03 -16.76
N VAL A 86 8.00 -3.70 -16.28
CA VAL A 86 8.57 -3.53 -14.94
C VAL A 86 9.77 -2.60 -14.97
N GLY A 87 9.85 -1.71 -13.99
CA GLY A 87 10.99 -0.82 -13.76
C GLY A 87 10.56 0.56 -13.26
N PRO A 88 11.51 1.37 -12.75
CA PRO A 88 11.23 2.68 -12.23
C PRO A 88 10.73 3.65 -13.30
N ARG A 89 9.81 4.54 -12.92
CA ARG A 89 9.31 5.64 -13.75
C ARG A 89 9.94 6.95 -13.28
N GLY A 90 10.52 7.71 -14.20
CA GLY A 90 11.19 8.97 -13.89
C GLY A 90 10.47 10.18 -14.52
N THR A 91 10.17 10.11 -15.79
CA THR A 91 9.61 11.22 -16.54
C THR A 91 8.09 11.32 -16.42
N ALA A 92 7.55 12.52 -16.61
CA ALA A 92 6.11 12.78 -16.65
C ALA A 92 5.38 11.89 -17.67
N LYS A 93 5.99 11.70 -18.85
CA LYS A 93 5.44 10.81 -19.88
C LYS A 93 5.32 9.36 -19.41
N GLU A 94 6.33 8.83 -18.75
CA GLU A 94 6.30 7.45 -18.25
C GLU A 94 5.23 7.24 -17.16
N TYR A 95 5.00 8.24 -16.30
CA TYR A 95 3.90 8.23 -15.34
C TYR A 95 2.53 8.22 -16.04
N ALA A 96 2.36 9.01 -17.10
CA ALA A 96 1.13 9.03 -17.88
C ALA A 96 0.90 7.70 -18.63
N ASP A 97 1.94 7.18 -19.28
CA ASP A 97 1.87 5.95 -20.07
C ASP A 97 1.50 4.75 -19.19
N ILE A 98 2.10 4.62 -18.00
CA ILE A 98 1.81 3.48 -17.12
C ILE A 98 0.41 3.55 -16.50
N CYS A 99 -0.09 4.76 -16.19
CA CYS A 99 -1.47 4.94 -15.75
C CYS A 99 -2.45 4.55 -16.86
N LYS A 100 -2.18 4.96 -18.09
CA LYS A 100 -3.00 4.60 -19.24
C LYS A 100 -3.03 3.08 -19.47
N TYR A 101 -1.88 2.41 -19.32
CA TYR A 101 -1.80 0.96 -19.43
C TYR A 101 -2.65 0.26 -18.34
N ALA A 102 -2.61 0.72 -17.10
CA ALA A 102 -3.46 0.19 -16.04
C ALA A 102 -4.96 0.42 -16.32
N MET A 103 -5.32 1.57 -16.91
CA MET A 103 -6.71 1.84 -17.31
C MET A 103 -7.18 0.93 -18.46
N GLU A 104 -6.31 0.54 -19.39
CA GLU A 104 -6.60 -0.43 -20.45
C GLU A 104 -6.94 -1.81 -19.87
N ASP A 105 -6.41 -2.17 -18.69
CA ASP A 105 -6.78 -3.36 -17.94
C ASP A 105 -8.11 -3.21 -17.15
N GLY A 106 -8.76 -2.05 -17.24
CA GLY A 106 -10.08 -1.80 -16.67
C GLY A 106 -10.09 -1.08 -15.33
N TYR A 107 -8.96 -0.59 -14.84
CA TYR A 107 -8.92 0.21 -13.62
C TYR A 107 -9.36 1.66 -13.88
N ASP A 108 -10.16 2.20 -12.99
CA ASP A 108 -10.62 3.60 -13.00
C ASP A 108 -10.01 4.44 -11.86
N ALA A 109 -9.11 3.83 -11.10
CA ALA A 109 -8.33 4.45 -10.03
C ALA A 109 -6.89 3.92 -10.04
N VAL A 110 -5.93 4.81 -9.79
CA VAL A 110 -4.49 4.52 -9.81
C VAL A 110 -3.81 5.07 -8.56
N LYS A 111 -2.79 4.36 -8.05
CA LYS A 111 -1.97 4.81 -6.93
C LYS A 111 -0.49 4.77 -7.30
N LEU A 112 0.21 5.90 -7.08
CA LEU A 112 1.63 6.07 -7.41
C LEU A 112 2.33 6.88 -6.33
N ASP A 113 3.61 6.55 -6.11
CA ASP A 113 4.55 7.45 -5.42
C ASP A 113 5.19 8.40 -6.43
N PHE A 114 4.96 9.70 -6.24
CA PHE A 114 5.47 10.76 -7.13
C PHE A 114 6.85 11.26 -6.70
N THR A 115 7.33 10.82 -5.54
CA THR A 115 8.50 11.37 -4.85
C THR A 115 9.65 10.37 -4.73
N LEU A 116 9.45 9.11 -5.15
CA LEU A 116 10.42 8.03 -4.96
C LEU A 116 11.63 8.15 -5.89
N TYR A 117 11.40 8.49 -7.16
CA TYR A 117 12.44 8.59 -8.19
C TYR A 117 12.54 10.00 -8.77
N ASP A 118 13.76 10.42 -9.12
CA ASP A 118 13.97 11.63 -9.92
C ASP A 118 13.62 11.39 -11.41
N ARG A 119 13.83 12.43 -12.26
CA ARG A 119 13.57 12.32 -13.70
C ARG A 119 14.50 11.32 -14.41
N ASP A 120 15.66 11.01 -13.82
CA ASP A 120 16.65 10.04 -14.32
C ASP A 120 16.45 8.65 -13.73
N LYS A 121 15.36 8.41 -12.99
CA LYS A 121 15.01 7.14 -12.32
C LYS A 121 15.95 6.75 -11.17
N LYS A 122 16.63 7.72 -10.57
CA LYS A 122 17.44 7.48 -9.37
C LYS A 122 16.57 7.70 -8.14
N ASP A 123 16.83 6.91 -7.10
CA ASP A 123 16.16 7.08 -5.82
C ASP A 123 16.42 8.49 -5.26
N ILE A 124 15.35 9.17 -4.86
CA ILE A 124 15.44 10.42 -4.13
C ILE A 124 15.60 10.07 -2.65
N PRO A 125 16.70 10.46 -1.97
CA PRO A 125 16.86 10.18 -0.54
C PRO A 125 15.77 10.87 0.29
N ASN A 126 15.27 10.22 1.35
CA ASN A 126 14.23 10.81 2.22
C ASN A 126 14.60 12.20 2.74
N ARG A 127 15.88 12.42 3.12
CA ARG A 127 16.37 13.71 3.56
C ARG A 127 16.16 14.86 2.55
N ASP A 128 16.03 14.53 1.26
CA ASP A 128 15.83 15.53 0.20
C ASP A 128 14.34 15.81 -0.04
N CYS A 129 13.45 15.06 0.67
CA CYS A 129 12.01 15.25 0.70
C CYS A 129 11.53 16.02 1.95
N GLU A 130 12.42 16.42 2.85
CA GLU A 130 12.11 17.08 4.12
C GLU A 130 12.71 18.49 4.20
N GLY A 131 12.13 19.34 5.03
CA GLY A 131 12.62 20.70 5.30
C GLY A 131 12.44 21.65 4.12
N PHE A 132 13.53 22.29 3.71
CA PHE A 132 13.52 23.22 2.57
C PHE A 132 13.67 22.48 1.24
N VAL A 133 12.62 21.78 0.87
CA VAL A 133 12.58 21.07 -0.42
C VAL A 133 12.58 22.05 -1.58
N SER A 134 13.34 21.75 -2.63
CA SER A 134 13.54 22.64 -3.77
C SER A 134 12.24 22.84 -4.58
N THR A 135 12.14 24.01 -5.23
CA THR A 135 11.04 24.26 -6.17
C THR A 135 11.03 23.25 -7.31
N ASP A 136 12.20 22.80 -7.77
CA ASP A 136 12.30 21.80 -8.85
C ASP A 136 11.69 20.44 -8.46
N PHE A 137 11.79 20.04 -7.20
CA PHE A 137 11.12 18.84 -6.70
C PHE A 137 9.59 18.93 -6.86
N TYR A 138 8.98 20.04 -6.44
CA TYR A 138 7.54 20.21 -6.60
C TYR A 138 7.13 20.36 -8.07
N ASN A 139 7.93 21.03 -8.88
CA ASN A 139 7.69 21.11 -10.32
C ASN A 139 7.72 19.73 -10.98
N MET A 140 8.67 18.86 -10.61
CA MET A 140 8.74 17.50 -11.09
C MET A 140 7.48 16.69 -10.72
N VAL A 141 7.00 16.81 -9.48
CA VAL A 141 5.76 16.16 -9.04
C VAL A 141 4.58 16.69 -9.85
N GLU A 142 4.46 17.99 -9.99
CA GLU A 142 3.37 18.61 -10.74
C GLU A 142 3.38 18.26 -12.23
N GLU A 143 4.55 18.20 -12.89
CA GLU A 143 4.71 17.75 -14.27
C GLU A 143 4.13 16.33 -14.47
N ARG A 144 4.41 15.42 -13.54
CA ARG A 144 3.87 14.04 -13.55
C ARG A 144 2.34 14.03 -13.43
N ILE A 145 1.82 14.83 -12.50
CA ILE A 145 0.37 14.97 -12.27
C ILE A 145 -0.33 15.50 -13.52
N VAL A 146 0.19 16.58 -14.10
CA VAL A 146 -0.36 17.20 -15.31
C VAL A 146 -0.39 16.20 -16.45
N ALA A 147 0.72 15.48 -16.69
CA ALA A 147 0.78 14.49 -17.76
C ALA A 147 -0.25 13.35 -17.57
N ILE A 148 -0.47 12.87 -16.34
CA ILE A 148 -1.51 11.88 -16.07
C ILE A 148 -2.91 12.47 -16.33
N ARG A 149 -3.18 13.69 -15.87
CA ARG A 149 -4.48 14.37 -16.12
C ARG A 149 -4.76 14.59 -17.61
N GLU A 150 -3.74 14.96 -18.38
CA GLU A 150 -3.88 15.11 -19.83
C GLU A 150 -4.12 13.79 -20.56
N ALA A 151 -3.43 12.72 -20.15
CA ALA A 151 -3.52 11.42 -20.81
C ALA A 151 -4.73 10.58 -20.37
N CYS A 152 -5.12 10.66 -19.08
CA CYS A 152 -6.07 9.79 -18.41
C CYS A 152 -7.35 10.52 -17.93
N GLY A 153 -7.45 11.81 -18.15
CA GLY A 153 -8.64 12.60 -17.78
C GLY A 153 -8.94 12.57 -16.28
N ASN A 154 -10.17 12.20 -15.94
CA ASN A 154 -10.67 12.21 -14.56
C ASN A 154 -10.48 10.87 -13.81
N VAL A 155 -9.44 10.10 -14.15
CA VAL A 155 -9.08 8.91 -13.36
C VAL A 155 -8.86 9.31 -11.89
N ASP A 156 -9.35 8.50 -10.95
CA ASP A 156 -9.07 8.74 -9.54
C ASP A 156 -7.60 8.46 -9.24
N ILE A 157 -6.91 9.45 -8.69
CA ILE A 157 -5.49 9.34 -8.36
C ILE A 157 -5.31 9.35 -6.84
N ILE A 158 -4.55 8.39 -6.35
CA ILE A 158 -4.07 8.35 -4.97
C ILE A 158 -2.57 8.65 -5.02
N MET A 159 -2.13 9.69 -4.32
CA MET A 159 -0.72 9.94 -4.13
C MET A 159 -0.22 9.12 -2.95
N GLU A 160 0.69 8.21 -3.19
CA GLU A 160 1.44 7.49 -2.18
C GLU A 160 2.70 8.27 -1.80
N ASN A 161 3.05 8.33 -0.51
CA ASN A 161 4.24 9.06 -0.07
C ASN A 161 5.12 8.31 0.92
N HIS A 162 4.65 7.19 1.51
CA HIS A 162 5.38 6.34 2.44
C HIS A 162 6.01 7.09 3.64
N GLY A 163 5.38 8.16 4.09
CA GLY A 163 5.88 8.97 5.22
C GLY A 163 7.23 9.65 4.95
N ARG A 164 7.58 9.87 3.68
CA ARG A 164 8.91 10.37 3.28
C ARG A 164 9.09 11.86 3.47
N THR A 165 8.01 12.62 3.61
CA THR A 165 8.06 14.07 3.81
C THR A 165 7.81 14.44 5.27
N ASP A 166 8.28 15.61 5.65
CA ASP A 166 7.88 16.25 6.89
C ASP A 166 6.51 16.96 6.73
N VAL A 167 6.00 17.52 7.82
CA VAL A 167 4.70 18.21 7.83
C VAL A 167 4.65 19.35 6.80
N THR A 168 5.72 20.16 6.69
CA THR A 168 5.76 21.30 5.77
C THR A 168 5.71 20.86 4.31
N SER A 169 6.50 19.85 3.97
CA SER A 169 6.55 19.31 2.61
C SER A 169 5.30 18.52 2.27
N GLY A 170 4.75 17.78 3.24
CA GLY A 170 3.49 17.07 3.12
C GLY A 170 2.29 17.99 2.85
N ILE A 171 2.23 19.17 3.52
CA ILE A 171 1.21 20.19 3.24
C ILE A 171 1.28 20.65 1.79
N LYS A 172 2.48 20.94 1.26
CA LYS A 172 2.63 21.35 -0.13
C LYS A 172 2.24 20.29 -1.14
N LEU A 173 2.52 19.01 -0.85
CA LEU A 173 2.00 17.91 -1.66
C LEU A 173 0.47 17.83 -1.59
N GLY A 174 -0.10 18.05 -0.41
CA GLY A 174 -1.55 18.13 -0.21
C GLY A 174 -2.21 19.26 -1.04
N GLU A 175 -1.56 20.43 -1.11
CA GLU A 175 -2.02 21.55 -1.96
C GLU A 175 -2.03 21.17 -3.46
N LEU A 176 -1.04 20.38 -3.92
CA LEU A 176 -1.05 19.84 -5.29
C LEU A 176 -2.18 18.80 -5.46
N CYS A 177 -2.38 17.92 -4.49
CA CYS A 177 -3.47 16.96 -4.53
C CYS A 177 -4.84 17.65 -4.64
N ASP A 178 -5.07 18.69 -3.85
CA ASP A 178 -6.30 19.49 -3.87
C ASP A 178 -6.46 20.20 -5.21
N LYS A 179 -5.41 20.89 -5.69
CA LYS A 179 -5.40 21.58 -6.98
C LYS A 179 -5.80 20.70 -8.16
N TYR A 180 -5.38 19.44 -8.15
CA TYR A 180 -5.59 18.50 -9.24
C TYR A 180 -6.66 17.44 -8.92
N ASN A 181 -7.49 17.66 -7.88
CA ASN A 181 -8.62 16.81 -7.50
C ASN A 181 -8.21 15.33 -7.35
N PHE A 182 -7.26 15.06 -6.47
CA PHE A 182 -6.87 13.70 -6.11
C PHE A 182 -7.96 13.04 -5.24
N TYR A 183 -8.06 11.73 -5.34
CA TYR A 183 -8.94 10.94 -4.47
C TYR A 183 -8.42 10.90 -3.03
N ALA A 184 -7.11 10.70 -2.86
CA ALA A 184 -6.45 10.67 -1.55
C ALA A 184 -4.96 10.99 -1.63
N LEU A 185 -4.40 11.43 -0.52
CA LEU A 185 -2.97 11.47 -0.22
C LEU A 185 -2.71 10.50 0.93
N GLU A 186 -1.91 9.47 0.67
CA GLU A 186 -1.60 8.40 1.61
C GLU A 186 -0.23 8.64 2.26
N GLU A 187 -0.19 8.52 3.57
CA GLU A 187 1.02 8.65 4.39
C GLU A 187 1.85 9.92 4.08
N PRO A 188 1.25 11.13 4.16
CA PRO A 188 1.93 12.37 3.78
C PRO A 188 3.18 12.67 4.63
N CYS A 189 3.21 12.18 5.88
CA CYS A 189 4.35 12.35 6.76
C CYS A 189 4.49 11.14 7.69
N THR A 190 5.61 11.10 8.45
CA THR A 190 5.86 10.00 9.38
C THR A 190 4.72 9.80 10.38
N PRO A 191 4.33 8.56 10.69
CA PRO A 191 3.27 8.27 11.66
C PRO A 191 3.59 8.72 13.09
N LEU A 192 4.84 9.12 13.35
CA LEU A 192 5.24 9.70 14.65
C LEU A 192 4.80 11.17 14.80
N ARG A 193 4.27 11.78 13.76
CA ARG A 193 3.75 13.16 13.73
C ARG A 193 2.47 13.21 12.91
N PRO A 194 1.37 12.64 13.42
CA PRO A 194 0.11 12.55 12.69
C PRO A 194 -0.67 13.86 12.62
N GLU A 195 -0.23 14.90 13.32
CA GLU A 195 -0.85 16.24 13.39
C GLU A 195 -0.50 17.07 12.16
#